data_1f989a1bbebd20c2744ae4f32c681eed
#
_entry.id   1f989a1bbebd20c2744ae4f32c681eed
#
_cell.length_a   1.000
_cell.length_b   1.000
_cell.length_c   1.000
_cell.angle_alpha   90.00
_cell.angle_beta   90.00
_cell.angle_gamma   90.00
#
_symmetry.space_group_name_H-M   'P 1'
#
loop_
_entity.id
_entity.type
_entity.pdbx_description
1 polymer ?
#
loop_
_entity_poly.entity_id
_entity_poly.type
_entity_poly.pdbx_seq_one_letter_code
_entity_poly.pdbx_strand_id
1 'polypeptide(L)' 'MSAAKKIRFLLIERNMTLTELSKQLNKSVSTMSDKLSRDNFSEKDLKKIADVLNYECDIVFTDKETGKTI' A
#
# COMPACT_ATOMS: atom_id res chain seq x y z
N MET A 1 9.69 8.00 2.11
CA MET A 1 8.48 7.57 2.80
C MET A 1 8.24 6.08 2.52
N SER A 2 8.00 5.31 3.55
CA SER A 2 7.78 3.87 3.41
C SER A 2 6.40 3.55 2.85
N ALA A 3 6.22 2.33 2.33
CA ALA A 3 4.92 1.87 1.86
C ALA A 3 3.89 1.88 2.98
N ALA A 4 4.28 1.47 4.19
CA ALA A 4 3.38 1.46 5.35
C ALA A 4 2.87 2.87 5.68
N LYS A 5 3.74 3.87 5.66
CA LYS A 5 3.36 5.26 5.92
C LYS A 5 2.40 5.78 4.84
N LYS A 6 2.68 5.46 3.58
CA LYS A 6 1.80 5.85 2.48
C LYS A 6 0.41 5.23 2.60
N ILE A 7 0.37 3.94 2.95
CA ILE A 7 -0.92 3.25 3.13
C ILE A 7 -1.72 3.89 4.26
N ARG A 8 -1.09 4.19 5.39
CA ARG A 8 -1.77 4.86 6.49
C ARG A 8 -2.31 6.22 6.07
N PHE A 9 -1.55 6.95 5.29
CA PHE A 9 -1.97 8.25 4.75
C PHE A 9 -3.18 8.07 3.82
N LEU A 10 -3.14 7.08 2.95
CA LEU A 10 -4.25 6.80 2.02
C LEU A 10 -5.53 6.41 2.75
N LEU A 11 -5.42 5.67 3.84
CA LEU A 11 -6.58 5.32 4.67
C LEU A 11 -7.23 6.57 5.24
N ILE A 12 -6.42 7.53 5.70
CA ILE A 12 -6.92 8.81 6.20
C ILE A 12 -7.63 9.57 5.08
N GLU A 13 -7.00 9.65 3.91
CA GLU A 13 -7.56 10.34 2.75
C GLU A 13 -8.91 9.77 2.33
N ARG A 14 -9.06 8.44 2.41
CA ARG A 14 -10.31 7.75 2.06
C ARG A 14 -11.27 7.62 3.23
N ASN A 15 -10.90 8.11 4.39
CA ASN A 15 -11.71 7.99 5.60
C ASN A 15 -12.09 6.53 5.88
N MET A 16 -11.12 5.65 5.72
CA MET A 16 -11.28 4.21 5.88
C MET A 16 -10.41 3.70 7.03
N THR A 17 -10.93 2.76 7.81
CA THR A 17 -10.17 2.13 8.89
C THR A 17 -9.40 0.92 8.40
N LEU A 18 -8.40 0.51 9.15
CA LEU A 18 -7.64 -0.71 8.84
C LEU A 18 -8.57 -1.94 8.88
N THR A 19 -9.53 -1.95 9.77
CA THR A 19 -10.53 -3.03 9.86
C THR A 19 -11.31 -3.15 8.55
N GLU A 20 -11.77 -2.03 8.02
CA GLU A 20 -12.52 -2.01 6.75
C GLU A 20 -11.65 -2.48 5.59
N LEU A 21 -10.43 -2.00 5.51
CA LEU A 21 -9.48 -2.42 4.46
C LEU A 21 -9.22 -3.92 4.54
N SER A 22 -8.98 -4.42 5.74
CA SER A 22 -8.71 -5.84 5.96
C SER A 22 -9.88 -6.70 5.51
N LYS A 23 -11.10 -6.29 5.81
CA LYS A 23 -12.32 -6.98 5.36
C LYS A 23 -12.39 -7.06 3.84
N GLN A 24 -12.15 -5.96 3.17
CA GLN A 24 -12.23 -5.90 1.71
C GLN A 24 -11.13 -6.73 1.04
N LEU A 25 -9.99 -6.89 1.71
CA LEU A 25 -8.91 -7.74 1.23
C LEU A 25 -9.05 -9.20 1.65
N ASN A 26 -10.09 -9.51 2.41
CA ASN A 26 -10.33 -10.84 2.96
C ASN A 26 -9.14 -11.33 3.80
N LYS A 27 -8.62 -10.43 4.61
CA LYS A 27 -7.49 -10.67 5.52
C LYS A 27 -7.87 -10.31 6.94
N SER A 28 -7.17 -10.89 7.93
CA SER A 28 -7.38 -10.48 9.32
C SER A 28 -6.73 -9.13 9.59
N VAL A 29 -7.28 -8.38 10.52
CA VAL A 29 -6.70 -7.10 10.96
C VAL A 29 -5.30 -7.34 11.53
N SER A 30 -5.12 -8.44 12.25
CA SER A 30 -3.84 -8.84 12.82
C SER A 30 -2.76 -9.00 11.74
N THR A 31 -3.09 -9.67 10.64
CA THR A 31 -2.18 -9.86 9.51
C THR A 31 -1.81 -8.51 8.88
N MET A 32 -2.80 -7.65 8.65
CA MET A 32 -2.56 -6.34 8.04
C MET A 32 -1.76 -5.43 8.98
N SER A 33 -2.07 -5.46 10.26
CA SER A 33 -1.33 -4.70 11.27
C SER A 33 0.14 -5.12 11.31
N ASP A 34 0.41 -6.42 11.23
CA ASP A 34 1.77 -6.96 11.21
C ASP A 34 2.53 -6.48 9.96
N LYS A 35 1.89 -6.55 8.79
CA LYS A 35 2.50 -6.05 7.54
C LYS A 35 2.85 -4.57 7.62
N LEU A 36 1.97 -3.76 8.19
CA LEU A 36 2.22 -2.33 8.40
C LEU A 36 3.38 -2.09 9.36
N SER A 37 3.39 -2.84 10.46
CA SER A 37 4.42 -2.71 11.48
C SER A 37 5.81 -3.06 10.96
N ARG A 38 5.89 -4.09 10.11
CA ARG A 38 7.15 -4.55 9.50
C ARG A 38 7.48 -3.83 8.20
N ASP A 39 6.54 -3.05 7.68
CA ASP A 39 6.65 -2.42 6.36
C ASP A 39 6.99 -3.46 5.29
N ASN A 40 6.29 -4.58 5.34
CA ASN A 40 6.58 -5.74 4.51
C ASN A 40 5.42 -6.06 3.58
N PHE A 41 5.45 -5.45 2.39
CA PHE A 41 4.42 -5.62 1.36
C PHE A 41 5.05 -6.10 0.07
N SER A 42 4.43 -7.10 -0.55
CA SER A 42 4.78 -7.48 -1.90
C SER A 42 4.13 -6.51 -2.89
N GLU A 43 4.59 -6.53 -4.13
CA GLU A 43 3.95 -5.76 -5.20
C GLU A 43 2.46 -6.12 -5.30
N LYS A 44 2.16 -7.41 -5.21
CA LYS A 44 0.79 -7.91 -5.26
C LYS A 44 -0.08 -7.33 -4.13
N ASP A 45 0.49 -7.26 -2.93
CA ASP A 45 -0.18 -6.65 -1.78
C ASP A 45 -0.50 -5.18 -2.05
N LEU A 46 0.49 -4.43 -2.53
CA LEU A 46 0.36 -3.01 -2.79
C LEU A 46 -0.69 -2.72 -3.86
N LYS A 47 -0.71 -3.52 -4.91
CA LYS A 47 -1.69 -3.35 -5.99
C LYS A 47 -3.11 -3.65 -5.53
N LYS A 48 -3.29 -4.66 -4.69
CA LYS A 48 -4.61 -4.98 -4.12
C LYS A 48 -5.10 -3.87 -3.18
N ILE A 49 -4.21 -3.34 -2.35
CA ILE A 49 -4.55 -2.24 -1.45
C ILE A 49 -4.94 -1.00 -2.25
N ALA A 50 -4.14 -0.66 -3.26
CA ALA A 50 -4.44 0.48 -4.13
C ALA A 50 -5.79 0.34 -4.80
N ASP A 51 -6.09 -0.85 -5.29
CA ASP A 51 -7.35 -1.15 -5.96
C ASP A 51 -8.56 -0.91 -5.05
N VAL A 52 -8.49 -1.41 -3.82
CA VAL A 52 -9.55 -1.19 -2.82
C VAL A 52 -9.72 0.30 -2.52
N LEU A 53 -8.63 1.05 -2.45
CA LEU A 53 -8.64 2.47 -2.13
C LEU A 53 -8.87 3.36 -3.36
N ASN A 54 -9.03 2.76 -4.52
CA ASN A 54 -9.24 3.45 -5.80
C ASN A 54 -8.06 4.34 -6.18
N TYR A 55 -6.85 3.81 -6.00
CA TYR A 55 -5.61 4.41 -6.47
C TYR A 55 -4.91 3.48 -7.43
N GLU A 56 -4.05 4.04 -8.25
CA GLU A 56 -3.11 3.25 -9.05
C GLU A 56 -1.81 3.12 -8.28
N CYS A 57 -1.16 1.97 -8.44
CA CYS A 57 0.14 1.71 -7.82
C CYS A 57 1.06 1.08 -8.87
N ASP A 58 2.11 1.79 -9.22
CA ASP A 58 3.11 1.31 -10.17
C ASP A 58 4.49 1.31 -9.53
N ILE A 59 5.30 0.35 -9.95
CA ILE A 59 6.70 0.30 -9.56
C ILE A 59 7.52 0.92 -10.68
N VAL A 60 8.31 1.94 -10.32
CA VAL A 60 9.11 2.68 -11.27
C VAL A 60 10.57 2.69 -10.83
N PHE A 61 11.45 2.33 -11.74
CA PHE A 61 12.88 2.48 -11.52
C PHE A 61 13.37 3.67 -12.33
N THR A 62 14.07 4.58 -11.67
CA THR A 62 14.60 5.78 -12.29
C THR A 62 16.11 5.71 -12.36
N ASP A 63 16.66 5.84 -13.55
CA ASP A 63 18.12 5.94 -13.73
C ASP A 63 18.60 7.23 -13.09
N LYS A 64 19.53 7.12 -12.15
CA LYS A 64 20.02 8.29 -11.40
C LYS A 64 20.75 9.30 -12.24
N GLU A 65 21.36 8.86 -13.34
CA GLU A 65 22.17 9.74 -14.21
C GLU A 65 21.32 10.41 -15.27
N THR A 66 20.45 9.66 -15.93
CA THR A 66 19.68 10.16 -17.08
C THR A 66 18.28 10.62 -16.72
N GLY A 67 17.73 10.16 -15.60
CA GLY A 67 16.34 10.39 -15.22
C GLY A 67 15.34 9.52 -15.96
N LYS A 68 15.82 8.58 -16.78
CA LYS A 68 14.96 7.68 -17.52
C LYS A 68 14.27 6.69 -16.59
N THR A 69 12.99 6.42 -16.83
CA THR A 69 12.19 5.52 -16.02
C THR A 69 11.80 4.26 -16.78
N ILE A 70 11.69 3.18 -16.01
CA ILE A 70 11.20 1.90 -16.51
C ILE A 70 10.17 1.37 -15.55
#